data_e6edc0c19d4f994322db0f7e982426c1
#
_entry.id   e6edc0c19d4f994322db0f7e982426c1
#
_cell.length_a   1.000
_cell.length_b   1.000
_cell.length_c   1.000
_cell.angle_alpha   90.00
_cell.angle_beta   90.00
_cell.angle_gamma   90.00
#
_symmetry.space_group_name_H-M   'P 1'
#
loop_
_entity.id
_entity.type
_entity.pdbx_description
1 polymer ?
#
loop_
_entity_poly.entity_id
_entity_poly.type
_entity_poly.pdbx_seq_one_letter_code
_entity_poly.pdbx_strand_id
1 'polypeptide(L)'
;MNYLKSLTFVFFLSVCSLGFTQSKVAHIDSQSLISQMPEVKEAQAQIEKLQKTYQTEIEASMKEYQTKLQTYSADAQNQTEVTNQARQKELQGMEQNIQQYQQTAAQDIQQKQQDLLLSLIHI
;
A
#
# COMPACT_ATOMS: atom_id res chain seq x y z
N MET A 1 -39.59 51.24 44.63
CA MET A 1 -39.24 49.81 44.78
C MET A 1 -39.31 49.04 43.42
N ASN A 2 -40.05 49.54 42.43
CA ASN A 2 -40.20 48.89 41.09
C ASN A 2 -38.99 49.14 40.17
N TYR A 3 -38.30 50.26 40.30
CA TYR A 3 -37.13 50.62 39.51
C TYR A 3 -35.92 49.72 39.81
N LEU A 4 -35.78 49.30 41.05
CA LEU A 4 -34.68 48.42 41.47
C LEU A 4 -34.85 47.02 40.88
N LYS A 5 -36.08 46.49 40.82
CA LYS A 5 -36.41 45.21 40.18
C LYS A 5 -36.24 45.26 38.67
N SER A 6 -36.55 46.38 38.05
CA SER A 6 -36.37 46.58 36.59
C SER A 6 -34.88 46.67 36.23
N LEU A 7 -34.07 47.32 37.09
CA LEU A 7 -32.63 47.45 36.87
C LEU A 7 -31.90 46.10 36.99
N THR A 8 -32.29 45.25 37.96
CA THR A 8 -31.73 43.91 38.07
C THR A 8 -32.12 42.99 36.93
N PHE A 9 -33.31 43.14 36.37
CA PHE A 9 -33.77 42.35 35.23
C PHE A 9 -33.01 42.69 33.94
N VAL A 10 -32.74 43.99 33.69
CA VAL A 10 -31.94 44.44 32.56
C VAL A 10 -30.48 44.00 32.66
N PHE A 11 -29.93 44.05 33.88
CA PHE A 11 -28.55 43.57 34.08
C PHE A 11 -28.42 42.06 33.85
N PHE A 12 -29.42 41.25 34.23
CA PHE A 12 -29.43 39.82 34.02
C PHE A 12 -29.57 39.43 32.53
N LEU A 13 -30.33 40.21 31.75
CA LEU A 13 -30.45 40.02 30.30
C LEU A 13 -29.11 40.31 29.55
N SER A 14 -28.35 41.29 30.06
CA SER A 14 -27.07 41.69 29.44
C SER A 14 -25.96 40.66 29.61
N VAL A 15 -26.01 39.85 30.68
CA VAL A 15 -24.99 38.80 30.93
C VAL A 15 -25.19 37.55 30.06
N CYS A 16 -26.42 37.28 29.61
CA CYS A 16 -26.72 36.13 28.75
C CYS A 16 -26.22 36.25 27.29
N SER A 17 -25.83 37.44 26.83
CA SER A 17 -25.39 37.65 25.46
C SER A 17 -23.89 37.40 25.21
N LEU A 18 -23.10 37.05 26.22
CA LEU A 18 -21.65 36.85 26.09
C LEU A 18 -21.22 35.40 25.83
N GLY A 19 -22.17 34.47 25.62
CA GLY A 19 -21.94 33.04 25.63
C GLY A 19 -21.78 32.33 24.25
N PHE A 20 -21.83 33.03 23.10
CA PHE A 20 -21.71 32.35 21.80
C PHE A 20 -20.40 32.66 21.11
N THR A 21 -19.29 32.23 21.69
CA THR A 21 -18.09 31.96 20.94
C THR A 21 -18.25 30.58 20.30
N GLN A 22 -18.86 30.51 19.12
CA GLN A 22 -18.75 29.33 18.26
C GLN A 22 -17.29 29.23 17.83
N SER A 23 -16.53 28.34 18.49
CA SER A 23 -15.27 27.88 17.97
C SER A 23 -15.57 27.19 16.63
N LYS A 24 -15.17 27.82 15.53
CA LYS A 24 -15.15 27.16 14.21
C LYS A 24 -14.13 26.04 14.30
N VAL A 25 -14.57 24.84 14.68
CA VAL A 25 -13.78 23.63 14.56
C VAL A 25 -13.71 23.35 13.06
N ALA A 26 -12.56 23.69 12.46
CA ALA A 26 -12.28 23.27 11.10
C ALA A 26 -12.07 21.75 11.15
N HIS A 27 -13.00 20.97 10.64
CA HIS A 27 -12.80 19.57 10.33
C HIS A 27 -11.82 19.52 9.15
N ILE A 28 -10.54 19.36 9.45
CA ILE A 28 -9.55 19.02 8.43
C ILE A 28 -9.62 17.51 8.28
N ASP A 29 -10.00 17.05 7.09
CA ASP A 29 -9.83 15.66 6.70
C ASP A 29 -8.33 15.39 6.56
N SER A 30 -7.73 14.90 7.65
CA SER A 30 -6.31 14.61 7.73
C SER A 30 -5.87 13.59 6.68
N GLN A 31 -6.76 12.69 6.28
CA GLN A 31 -6.49 11.67 5.28
C GLN A 31 -6.40 12.29 3.87
N SER A 32 -7.28 13.23 3.56
CA SER A 32 -7.21 14.00 2.32
C SER A 32 -5.97 14.89 2.26
N LEU A 33 -5.58 15.51 3.38
CA LEU A 33 -4.38 16.33 3.46
C LEU A 33 -3.11 15.49 3.23
N ILE A 34 -2.98 14.36 3.92
CA ILE A 34 -1.85 13.43 3.79
C ILE A 34 -1.72 12.92 2.35
N SER A 35 -2.83 12.54 1.71
CA SER A 35 -2.81 12.04 0.33
C SER A 35 -2.38 13.08 -0.72
N GLN A 36 -2.44 14.37 -0.38
CA GLN A 36 -2.01 15.45 -1.27
C GLN A 36 -0.54 15.85 -1.09
N MET A 37 0.12 15.35 -0.05
CA MET A 37 1.54 15.65 0.20
C MET A 37 2.40 15.08 -0.94
N PRO A 38 3.37 15.86 -1.46
CA PRO A 38 4.25 15.41 -2.54
C PRO A 38 5.06 14.17 -2.15
N GLU A 39 5.48 14.07 -0.90
CA GLU A 39 6.23 12.93 -0.35
C GLU A 39 5.40 11.64 -0.39
N VAL A 40 4.10 11.72 -0.11
CA VAL A 40 3.18 10.57 -0.17
C VAL A 40 2.99 10.10 -1.60
N LYS A 41 2.84 11.03 -2.54
CA LYS A 41 2.71 10.71 -3.97
C LYS A 41 3.98 10.08 -4.52
N GLU A 42 5.14 10.58 -4.12
CA GLU A 42 6.42 10.00 -4.51
C GLU A 42 6.59 8.59 -3.94
N ALA A 43 6.22 8.40 -2.68
CA ALA A 43 6.22 7.10 -2.00
C ALA A 43 5.32 6.09 -2.73
N GLN A 44 4.10 6.48 -3.08
CA GLN A 44 3.18 5.64 -3.84
C GLN A 44 3.74 5.28 -5.22
N ALA A 45 4.32 6.25 -5.94
CA ALA A 45 4.94 6.00 -7.23
C ALA A 45 6.11 5.02 -7.14
N GLN A 46 6.90 5.06 -6.07
CA GLN A 46 7.98 4.10 -5.83
C GLN A 46 7.44 2.69 -5.60
N ILE A 47 6.35 2.54 -4.82
CA ILE A 47 5.70 1.24 -4.58
C ILE A 47 5.13 0.68 -5.88
N GLU A 48 4.41 1.49 -6.66
CA GLU A 48 3.86 1.07 -7.95
C GLU A 48 4.95 0.62 -8.92
N LYS A 49 6.05 1.35 -8.99
CA LYS A 49 7.21 0.97 -9.81
C LYS A 49 7.79 -0.37 -9.36
N LEU A 50 7.95 -0.58 -8.06
CA LEU A 50 8.45 -1.83 -7.49
C LEU A 50 7.52 -3.00 -7.80
N GLN A 51 6.21 -2.84 -7.61
CA GLN A 51 5.20 -3.83 -7.95
C GLN A 51 5.25 -4.22 -9.43
N LYS A 52 5.33 -3.22 -10.31
CA LYS A 52 5.42 -3.46 -11.76
C LYS A 52 6.70 -4.20 -12.15
N THR A 53 7.81 -3.89 -11.49
CA THR A 53 9.07 -4.60 -11.71
C THR A 53 8.94 -6.06 -11.36
N TYR A 54 8.48 -6.37 -10.14
CA TYR A 54 8.26 -7.75 -9.69
C TYR A 54 7.28 -8.51 -10.58
N GLN A 55 6.17 -7.87 -10.95
CA GLN A 55 5.19 -8.49 -11.84
C GLN A 55 5.81 -8.86 -13.18
N THR A 56 6.57 -7.96 -13.80
CA THR A 56 7.23 -8.22 -15.09
C THR A 56 8.24 -9.38 -15.01
N GLU A 57 9.01 -9.44 -13.93
CA GLU A 57 10.01 -10.49 -13.72
C GLU A 57 9.36 -11.86 -13.44
N ILE A 58 8.27 -11.88 -12.66
CA ILE A 58 7.48 -13.10 -12.42
C ILE A 58 6.86 -13.60 -13.73
N GLU A 59 6.25 -12.71 -14.52
CA GLU A 59 5.66 -13.05 -15.82
C GLU A 59 6.70 -13.60 -16.79
N ALA A 60 7.89 -13.00 -16.84
CA ALA A 60 9.00 -13.49 -17.65
C ALA A 60 9.45 -14.90 -17.23
N SER A 61 9.59 -15.13 -15.93
CA SER A 61 9.98 -16.44 -15.37
C SER A 61 8.92 -17.51 -15.64
N MET A 62 7.64 -17.16 -15.49
CA MET A 62 6.52 -18.06 -15.81
C MET A 62 6.48 -18.41 -17.30
N LYS A 63 6.72 -17.44 -18.16
CA LYS A 63 6.79 -17.67 -19.62
C LYS A 63 7.94 -18.59 -20.00
N GLU A 64 9.11 -18.39 -19.39
CA GLU A 64 10.25 -19.27 -19.58
C GLU A 64 9.94 -20.70 -19.14
N TYR A 65 9.36 -20.87 -17.95
CA TYR A 65 8.91 -22.17 -17.43
C TYR A 65 7.95 -22.86 -18.41
N GLN A 66 6.92 -22.15 -18.88
CA GLN A 66 5.95 -22.70 -19.84
C GLN A 66 6.61 -23.11 -21.15
N THR A 67 7.53 -22.30 -21.67
CA THR A 67 8.25 -22.61 -22.91
C THR A 67 9.11 -23.86 -22.75
N LYS A 68 9.84 -23.98 -21.64
CA LYS A 68 10.65 -25.18 -21.33
C LYS A 68 9.75 -26.41 -21.15
N LEU A 69 8.64 -26.28 -20.42
CA LEU A 69 7.69 -27.37 -20.23
C LEU A 69 7.17 -27.91 -21.56
N GLN A 70 6.75 -27.03 -22.46
CA GLN A 70 6.28 -27.41 -23.80
C GLN A 70 7.40 -28.08 -24.62
N THR A 71 8.58 -27.49 -24.64
CA THR A 71 9.73 -28.01 -25.39
C THR A 71 10.14 -29.39 -24.89
N TYR A 72 10.24 -29.56 -23.54
CA TYR A 72 10.64 -30.82 -22.94
C TYR A 72 9.59 -31.91 -23.12
N SER A 73 8.32 -31.55 -23.05
CA SER A 73 7.21 -32.49 -23.29
C SER A 73 7.17 -32.98 -24.74
N ALA A 74 7.40 -32.07 -25.71
CA ALA A 74 7.39 -32.42 -27.14
C ALA A 74 8.56 -33.32 -27.54
N ASP A 75 9.71 -33.17 -26.89
CA ASP A 75 10.94 -33.88 -27.20
C ASP A 75 11.24 -35.07 -26.26
N ALA A 76 10.37 -35.36 -25.33
CA ALA A 76 10.58 -36.38 -24.28
C ALA A 76 10.88 -37.78 -24.84
N GLN A 77 10.24 -38.17 -25.96
CA GLN A 77 10.40 -39.46 -26.57
C GLN A 77 11.74 -39.63 -27.29
N ASN A 78 12.38 -38.51 -27.66
CA ASN A 78 13.67 -38.49 -28.37
C ASN A 78 14.86 -38.40 -27.41
N GLN A 79 14.61 -38.35 -26.12
CA GLN A 79 15.62 -38.12 -25.07
C GLN A 79 15.82 -39.38 -24.22
N THR A 80 17.00 -39.45 -23.58
CA THR A 80 17.29 -40.52 -22.63
C THR A 80 16.50 -40.27 -21.33
N GLU A 81 16.29 -41.39 -20.57
CA GLU A 81 15.65 -41.31 -19.25
C GLU A 81 16.38 -40.35 -18.30
N VAL A 82 17.71 -40.39 -18.30
CA VAL A 82 18.54 -39.49 -17.47
C VAL A 82 18.33 -38.03 -17.84
N THR A 83 18.23 -37.73 -19.13
CA THR A 83 17.95 -36.36 -19.63
C THR A 83 16.56 -35.90 -19.20
N ASN A 84 15.55 -36.75 -19.30
CA ASN A 84 14.20 -36.43 -18.91
C ASN A 84 14.07 -36.19 -17.39
N GLN A 85 14.76 -36.98 -16.58
CA GLN A 85 14.83 -36.76 -15.13
C GLN A 85 15.52 -35.43 -14.77
N ALA A 86 16.59 -35.07 -15.45
CA ALA A 86 17.27 -33.79 -15.26
C ALA A 86 16.37 -32.59 -15.63
N ARG A 87 15.66 -32.69 -16.76
CA ARG A 87 14.67 -31.69 -17.21
C ARG A 87 13.51 -31.53 -16.20
N GLN A 88 13.04 -32.63 -15.65
CA GLN A 88 12.00 -32.60 -14.62
C GLN A 88 12.47 -31.91 -13.33
N LYS A 89 13.70 -32.18 -12.90
CA LYS A 89 14.30 -31.47 -11.77
C LYS A 89 14.47 -29.97 -12.04
N GLU A 90 14.87 -29.60 -13.24
CA GLU A 90 15.01 -28.22 -13.65
C GLU A 90 13.65 -27.49 -13.57
N LEU A 91 12.58 -28.08 -14.13
CA LEU A 91 11.24 -27.50 -14.05
C LEU A 91 10.73 -27.36 -12.60
N GLN A 92 10.96 -28.36 -11.76
CA GLN A 92 10.63 -28.27 -10.32
C GLN A 92 11.40 -27.15 -9.62
N GLY A 93 12.70 -27.01 -9.94
CA GLY A 93 13.50 -25.91 -9.40
C GLY A 93 12.99 -24.53 -9.85
N MET A 94 12.61 -24.39 -11.12
CA MET A 94 12.03 -23.15 -11.64
C MET A 94 10.72 -22.81 -10.93
N GLU A 95 9.83 -23.78 -10.73
CA GLU A 95 8.56 -23.58 -10.03
C GLU A 95 8.78 -23.11 -8.58
N GLN A 96 9.69 -23.77 -7.86
CA GLN A 96 10.05 -23.35 -6.49
C GLN A 96 10.65 -21.95 -6.45
N ASN A 97 11.53 -21.61 -7.39
CA ASN A 97 12.12 -20.28 -7.49
C ASN A 97 11.08 -19.21 -7.77
N ILE A 98 10.12 -19.47 -8.66
CA ILE A 98 9.02 -18.54 -8.94
C ILE A 98 8.17 -18.32 -7.68
N GLN A 99 7.81 -19.38 -6.96
CA GLN A 99 7.05 -19.26 -5.70
C GLN A 99 7.80 -18.47 -4.63
N GLN A 100 9.09 -18.77 -4.46
CA GLN A 100 9.94 -18.05 -3.50
C GLN A 100 10.08 -16.58 -3.89
N TYR A 101 10.24 -16.28 -5.16
CA TYR A 101 10.36 -14.91 -5.65
C TYR A 101 9.06 -14.12 -5.43
N GLN A 102 7.88 -14.75 -5.65
CA GLN A 102 6.58 -14.13 -5.35
C GLN A 102 6.44 -13.79 -3.86
N GLN A 103 6.89 -14.69 -2.97
CA GLN A 103 6.86 -14.43 -1.53
C GLN A 103 7.80 -13.28 -1.14
N THR A 104 9.02 -13.28 -1.68
CA THR A 104 9.99 -12.20 -1.45
C THR A 104 9.45 -10.87 -1.95
N ALA A 105 8.88 -10.82 -3.15
CA ALA A 105 8.28 -9.63 -3.72
C ALA A 105 7.16 -9.06 -2.82
N ALA A 106 6.29 -9.93 -2.30
CA ALA A 106 5.22 -9.52 -1.39
C ALA A 106 5.77 -8.93 -0.07
N GLN A 107 6.81 -9.55 0.50
CA GLN A 107 7.46 -9.08 1.72
C GLN A 107 8.16 -7.74 1.50
N ASP A 108 8.91 -7.59 0.40
CA ASP A 108 9.62 -6.35 0.08
C ASP A 108 8.65 -5.18 -0.15
N ILE A 109 7.54 -5.41 -0.84
CA ILE A 109 6.51 -4.41 -1.05
C ILE A 109 5.90 -3.99 0.30
N GLN A 110 5.59 -4.96 1.17
CA GLN A 110 5.04 -4.68 2.49
C GLN A 110 6.02 -3.91 3.37
N GLN A 111 7.29 -4.31 3.38
CA GLN A 111 8.33 -3.60 4.12
C GLN A 111 8.53 -2.19 3.60
N LYS A 112 8.57 -2.01 2.28
CA LYS A 112 8.67 -0.67 1.68
C LYS A 112 7.51 0.23 2.04
N GLN A 113 6.29 -0.31 2.10
CA GLN A 113 5.11 0.43 2.56
C GLN A 113 5.24 0.88 4.02
N GLN A 114 5.74 0.00 4.90
CA GLN A 114 5.97 0.32 6.30
C GLN A 114 7.05 1.40 6.47
N ASP A 115 8.16 1.28 5.77
CA ASP A 115 9.27 2.24 5.83
C ASP A 115 8.82 3.63 5.38
N LEU A 116 8.00 3.70 4.32
CA LEU A 116 7.46 4.95 3.82
C LEU A 116 6.47 5.59 4.80
N LEU A 117 5.62 4.79 5.46
CA LEU A 117 4.72 5.28 6.51
C LEU A 117 5.49 5.81 7.72
N LEU A 118 6.54 5.11 8.16
CA LEU A 118 7.39 5.57 9.26
C LEU A 118 8.12 6.86 8.93
N SER A 119 8.61 7.00 7.70
CA SER A 119 9.25 8.23 7.22
C SER A 119 8.28 9.42 7.25
N LEU A 120 7.00 9.22 6.91
CA LEU A 120 5.98 10.26 6.96
C LEU A 120 5.58 10.68 8.38
N ILE A 121 5.69 9.78 9.36
CA ILE A 121 5.39 10.08 10.77
C ILE A 121 6.53 10.89 11.41
N HIS A 122 7.77 10.76 10.93
CA HIS A 122 8.94 11.44 11.48
C HIS A 122 9.21 12.82 10.87
N ILE A 123 8.44 13.26 9.87
CA ILE A 123 8.48 14.64 9.36
C ILE A 123 7.59 15.54 10.21
#